data_64002daa81498e013e8cf21236461753
#
_entry.id   64002daa81498e013e8cf21236461753
#
_cell.length_a   1.000
_cell.length_b   1.000
_cell.length_c   1.000
_cell.angle_alpha   90.00
_cell.angle_beta   90.00
_cell.angle_gamma   90.00
#
_symmetry.space_group_name_H-M   'P 1'
#
loop_
_entity.id
_entity.type
_entity.pdbx_description
1 polymer ?
#
loop_
_entity_poly.entity_id
_entity_poly.type
_entity_poly.pdbx_seq_one_letter_code
_entity_poly.pdbx_strand_id
1 'polypeptide(L)'
;MKREPRSYARLGLVETFLEIAVDSYIDFRKDIIAFDQIVSEGGIMHDGIMIYNRENDHVKYDNKLRKDTIKIIIFLTTFLESYINDLGGIVLGDTFVKEHLDKLSIISKWIVIPRLITNEEIDKSKSYYQGFKELVQWRNNLIHHKTKDAITFFTSPETKNLEKLKPIYELFDVSKSFSMIKELFDELNRIDPQGSHTHRIKGVLNRINE
;
A
#
# COMPACT_ATOMS: atom_id res chain seq x y z
N MET A 1 -12.84 -7.72 -32.05
CA MET A 1 -12.89 -6.23 -31.99
C MET A 1 -11.44 -5.76 -31.91
N LYS A 2 -10.93 -4.98 -32.90
CA LYS A 2 -9.59 -4.39 -32.79
C LYS A 2 -9.67 -3.31 -31.70
N ARG A 3 -8.96 -3.50 -30.58
CA ARG A 3 -8.85 -2.49 -29.54
C ARG A 3 -7.99 -1.34 -30.07
N GLU A 4 -8.50 -0.11 -30.07
CA GLU A 4 -7.71 1.07 -30.41
C GLU A 4 -6.57 1.28 -29.40
N PRO A 5 -5.42 1.86 -29.83
CA PRO A 5 -4.34 2.16 -28.89
C PRO A 5 -4.84 3.13 -27.82
N ARG A 6 -4.74 2.69 -26.58
CA ARG A 6 -5.24 3.39 -25.38
C ARG A 6 -4.43 4.67 -25.11
N SER A 7 -5.12 5.74 -24.72
CA SER A 7 -4.48 7.02 -24.39
C SER A 7 -3.54 6.89 -23.17
N TYR A 8 -2.24 7.10 -23.39
CA TYR A 8 -1.20 7.07 -22.36
C TYR A 8 -1.29 8.22 -21.34
N ALA A 9 -2.06 9.28 -21.64
CA ALA A 9 -2.13 10.48 -20.79
C ALA A 9 -2.73 10.24 -19.39
N ARG A 10 -3.57 9.21 -19.22
CA ARG A 10 -4.21 8.90 -17.94
C ARG A 10 -3.28 8.20 -16.95
N LEU A 11 -2.34 7.41 -17.45
CA LEU A 11 -1.48 6.59 -16.59
C LEU A 11 -0.44 7.42 -15.81
N GLY A 12 -0.10 8.64 -16.23
CA GLY A 12 0.93 9.44 -15.58
C GLY A 12 0.65 9.76 -14.11
N LEU A 13 -0.61 10.09 -13.76
CA LEU A 13 -0.97 10.34 -12.36
C LEU A 13 -0.97 9.06 -11.52
N VAL A 14 -1.42 7.95 -12.12
CA VAL A 14 -1.41 6.63 -11.48
C VAL A 14 0.02 6.20 -11.14
N GLU A 15 0.95 6.36 -12.08
CA GLU A 15 2.38 6.09 -11.86
C GLU A 15 2.95 6.95 -10.74
N THR A 16 2.60 8.24 -10.70
CA THR A 16 3.05 9.16 -9.65
C THR A 16 2.67 8.69 -8.25
N PHE A 17 1.47 8.12 -8.05
CA PHE A 17 1.10 7.55 -6.75
C PHE A 17 2.00 6.37 -6.37
N LEU A 18 2.34 5.49 -7.32
CA LEU A 18 3.26 4.39 -7.06
C LEU A 18 4.68 4.91 -6.78
N GLU A 19 5.15 5.91 -7.52
CA GLU A 19 6.47 6.52 -7.31
C GLU A 19 6.59 7.12 -5.91
N ILE A 20 5.59 7.85 -5.43
CA ILE A 20 5.57 8.39 -4.05
C ILE A 20 5.67 7.26 -3.02
N ALA A 21 4.96 6.16 -3.24
CA ALA A 21 5.04 5.01 -2.35
C ALA A 21 6.41 4.34 -2.37
N VAL A 22 7.02 4.18 -3.56
CA VAL A 22 8.37 3.61 -3.74
C VAL A 22 9.43 4.50 -3.11
N ASP A 23 9.38 5.81 -3.33
CA ASP A 23 10.31 6.77 -2.73
C ASP A 23 10.22 6.73 -1.20
N SER A 24 8.99 6.70 -0.66
CA SER A 24 8.78 6.55 0.78
C SER A 24 9.30 5.22 1.33
N TYR A 25 9.26 4.14 0.54
CA TYR A 25 9.83 2.85 0.93
C TYR A 25 11.36 2.86 0.93
N ILE A 26 11.97 3.50 -0.05
CA ILE A 26 13.43 3.67 -0.10
C ILE A 26 13.92 4.46 1.13
N ASP A 27 13.21 5.54 1.49
CA ASP A 27 13.52 6.31 2.68
C ASP A 27 13.28 5.51 3.97
N PHE A 28 12.17 4.79 4.05
CA PHE A 28 11.88 3.87 5.16
C PHE A 28 12.99 2.86 5.39
N ARG A 29 13.51 2.22 4.33
CA ARG A 29 14.60 1.24 4.44
C ARG A 29 15.90 1.84 4.98
N LYS A 30 16.20 3.08 4.64
CA LYS A 30 17.36 3.79 5.19
C LYS A 30 17.16 4.15 6.66
N ASP A 31 15.98 4.69 6.97
CA ASP A 31 15.68 5.17 8.31
C ASP A 31 15.50 4.03 9.31
N ILE A 32 15.01 2.85 8.91
CA ILE A 32 14.88 1.69 9.81
C ILE A 32 16.26 1.16 10.25
N ILE A 33 17.24 1.15 9.35
CA ILE A 33 18.61 0.73 9.66
C ILE A 33 19.23 1.68 10.68
N ALA A 34 19.06 3.00 10.49
CA ALA A 34 19.56 4.01 11.41
C ALA A 34 18.83 3.95 12.77
N PHE A 35 17.54 3.67 12.77
CA PHE A 35 16.75 3.48 13.98
C PHE A 35 17.19 2.24 14.77
N ASP A 36 17.36 1.10 14.11
CA ASP A 36 17.82 -0.15 14.73
C ASP A 36 19.21 0.01 15.36
N GLN A 37 20.09 0.79 14.72
CA GLN A 37 21.40 1.11 15.29
C GLN A 37 21.26 1.89 16.61
N ILE A 38 20.40 2.93 16.65
CA ILE A 38 20.15 3.71 17.85
C ILE A 38 19.57 2.83 18.97
N VAL A 39 18.63 1.95 18.64
CA VAL A 39 18.04 1.01 19.59
C VAL A 39 19.10 0.04 20.12
N SER A 40 20.01 -0.44 19.27
CA SER A 40 21.09 -1.38 19.63
C SER A 40 22.15 -0.74 20.53
N GLU A 41 22.38 0.56 20.43
CA GLU A 41 23.27 1.32 21.33
C GLU A 41 22.73 1.38 22.78
N GLY A 42 21.44 1.05 22.94
CA GLY A 42 20.78 0.96 24.24
C GLY A 42 20.46 2.29 24.88
N GLY A 43 20.06 2.23 26.13
CA GLY A 43 19.65 3.38 26.95
C GLY A 43 19.58 3.02 28.42
N ILE A 44 19.04 3.91 29.21
CA ILE A 44 18.85 3.77 30.66
C ILE A 44 17.36 3.62 30.95
N MET A 45 17.00 2.62 31.78
CA MET A 45 15.64 2.48 32.30
C MET A 45 15.45 3.47 33.47
N HIS A 46 14.47 4.36 33.34
CA HIS A 46 14.06 5.28 34.39
C HIS A 46 12.55 5.21 34.57
N ASP A 47 12.08 4.86 35.75
CA ASP A 47 10.65 4.71 36.08
C ASP A 47 9.83 3.86 35.07
N GLY A 48 10.44 2.78 34.59
CA GLY A 48 9.79 1.88 33.62
C GLY A 48 9.82 2.38 32.16
N ILE A 49 10.46 3.53 31.88
CA ILE A 49 10.61 4.10 30.55
C ILE A 49 12.06 3.95 30.08
N MET A 50 12.27 3.46 28.86
CA MET A 50 13.59 3.42 28.24
C MET A 50 13.94 4.81 27.71
N ILE A 51 15.01 5.40 28.23
CA ILE A 51 15.62 6.66 27.75
C ILE A 51 16.84 6.26 26.93
N TYR A 52 16.80 6.45 25.62
CA TYR A 52 17.91 6.11 24.73
C TYR A 52 19.05 7.12 24.84
N ASN A 53 20.28 6.66 24.67
CA ASN A 53 21.48 7.51 24.68
C ASN A 53 21.41 8.62 23.63
N ARG A 54 20.68 8.37 22.52
CA ARG A 54 20.45 9.32 21.42
C ARG A 54 18.95 9.64 21.31
N GLU A 55 18.33 10.12 22.38
CA GLU A 55 16.89 10.34 22.49
C GLU A 55 16.30 11.18 21.34
N ASN A 56 16.95 12.30 20.99
CA ASN A 56 16.50 13.17 19.90
C ASN A 56 16.52 12.46 18.54
N ASP A 57 17.53 11.62 18.29
CA ASP A 57 17.62 10.84 17.05
C ASP A 57 16.58 9.73 17.06
N HIS A 58 16.37 9.05 18.20
CA HIS A 58 15.34 8.03 18.35
C HIS A 58 13.96 8.60 18.00
N VAL A 59 13.54 9.70 18.60
CA VAL A 59 12.26 10.37 18.32
C VAL A 59 12.15 10.80 16.84
N LYS A 60 13.25 11.32 16.29
CA LYS A 60 13.32 11.75 14.90
C LYS A 60 13.05 10.60 13.93
N TYR A 61 13.74 9.47 14.09
CA TYR A 61 13.58 8.31 13.21
C TYR A 61 12.26 7.58 13.42
N ASP A 62 11.77 7.44 14.65
CA ASP A 62 10.44 6.92 14.95
C ASP A 62 9.36 7.72 14.19
N ASN A 63 9.42 9.06 14.23
CA ASN A 63 8.49 9.92 13.52
C ASN A 63 8.59 9.78 11.98
N LYS A 64 9.79 9.60 11.43
CA LYS A 64 9.98 9.38 10.00
C LYS A 64 9.38 8.04 9.56
N LEU A 65 9.72 6.95 10.26
CA LEU A 65 9.20 5.61 9.98
C LEU A 65 7.66 5.57 10.01
N ARG A 66 7.04 6.24 10.98
CA ARG A 66 5.58 6.39 11.04
C ARG A 66 5.03 7.11 9.82
N LYS A 67 5.61 8.25 9.45
CA LYS A 67 5.16 9.05 8.30
C LYS A 67 5.29 8.28 7.00
N ASP A 68 6.41 7.60 6.80
CA ASP A 68 6.66 6.88 5.55
C ASP A 68 5.77 5.64 5.45
N THR A 69 5.53 4.91 6.54
CA THR A 69 4.55 3.83 6.57
C THR A 69 3.14 4.32 6.20
N ILE A 70 2.70 5.45 6.76
CA ILE A 70 1.39 6.05 6.43
C ILE A 70 1.33 6.44 4.96
N LYS A 71 2.37 7.10 4.41
CA LYS A 71 2.43 7.44 2.99
C LYS A 71 2.34 6.20 2.11
N ILE A 72 3.10 5.15 2.42
CA ILE A 72 3.10 3.90 1.68
C ILE A 72 1.69 3.31 1.64
N ILE A 73 1.02 3.16 2.78
CA ILE A 73 -0.35 2.62 2.85
C ILE A 73 -1.32 3.44 1.99
N ILE A 74 -1.29 4.77 2.15
CA ILE A 74 -2.21 5.67 1.44
C ILE A 74 -1.93 5.64 -0.06
N PHE A 75 -0.69 5.82 -0.48
CA PHE A 75 -0.36 5.94 -1.89
C PHE A 75 -0.41 4.62 -2.65
N LEU A 76 -0.06 3.48 -2.05
CA LEU A 76 -0.28 2.16 -2.66
C LEU A 76 -1.78 1.88 -2.88
N THR A 77 -2.61 2.21 -1.89
CA THR A 77 -4.06 2.00 -2.03
C THR A 77 -4.67 2.94 -3.08
N THR A 78 -4.26 4.22 -3.09
CA THR A 78 -4.69 5.21 -4.09
C THR A 78 -4.24 4.80 -5.49
N PHE A 79 -3.01 4.30 -5.63
CA PHE A 79 -2.50 3.74 -6.86
C PHE A 79 -3.38 2.59 -7.38
N LEU A 80 -3.68 1.61 -6.53
CA LEU A 80 -4.53 0.47 -6.92
C LEU A 80 -5.94 0.89 -7.32
N GLU A 81 -6.53 1.84 -6.59
CA GLU A 81 -7.87 2.36 -6.89
C GLU A 81 -7.89 3.14 -8.21
N SER A 82 -6.92 4.03 -8.43
CA SER A 82 -6.81 4.82 -9.65
C SER A 82 -6.53 3.92 -10.86
N TYR A 83 -5.62 2.95 -10.71
CA TYR A 83 -5.26 2.03 -11.78
C TYR A 83 -6.47 1.24 -12.29
N ILE A 84 -7.23 0.63 -11.37
CA ILE A 84 -8.38 -0.20 -11.78
C ILE A 84 -9.51 0.64 -12.37
N ASN A 85 -9.72 1.87 -11.89
CA ASN A 85 -10.69 2.80 -12.47
C ASN A 85 -10.26 3.24 -13.88
N ASP A 86 -8.99 3.56 -14.10
CA ASP A 86 -8.47 3.93 -15.41
C ASP A 86 -8.54 2.76 -16.41
N LEU A 87 -8.18 1.55 -15.98
CA LEU A 87 -8.33 0.34 -16.80
C LEU A 87 -9.78 0.14 -17.22
N GLY A 88 -10.71 0.25 -16.27
CA GLY A 88 -12.15 0.18 -16.55
C GLY A 88 -12.60 1.28 -17.49
N GLY A 89 -12.24 2.54 -17.24
CA GLY A 89 -12.60 3.69 -18.06
C GLY A 89 -12.09 3.58 -19.51
N ILE A 90 -10.85 3.11 -19.68
CA ILE A 90 -10.24 2.92 -21.01
C ILE A 90 -10.95 1.83 -21.82
N VAL A 91 -11.37 0.73 -21.20
CA VAL A 91 -11.89 -0.45 -21.90
C VAL A 91 -13.41 -0.48 -21.98
N LEU A 92 -14.08 -0.15 -20.88
CA LEU A 92 -15.55 -0.19 -20.78
C LEU A 92 -16.20 1.17 -21.05
N GLY A 93 -15.42 2.24 -20.99
CA GLY A 93 -15.86 3.64 -21.10
C GLY A 93 -16.13 4.29 -19.75
N ASP A 94 -15.75 5.59 -19.63
CA ASP A 94 -15.89 6.36 -18.40
C ASP A 94 -17.32 6.45 -17.89
N THR A 95 -18.28 6.67 -18.80
CA THR A 95 -19.70 6.76 -18.45
C THR A 95 -20.19 5.47 -17.81
N PHE A 96 -19.85 4.32 -18.40
CA PHE A 96 -20.23 3.02 -17.86
C PHE A 96 -19.63 2.78 -16.47
N VAL A 97 -18.33 3.07 -16.29
CA VAL A 97 -17.67 2.92 -14.99
C VAL A 97 -18.30 3.81 -13.94
N LYS A 98 -18.54 5.08 -14.28
CA LYS A 98 -19.15 6.06 -13.36
C LYS A 98 -20.58 5.68 -12.95
N GLU A 99 -21.39 5.20 -13.87
CA GLU A 99 -22.80 4.89 -13.61
C GLU A 99 -22.96 3.55 -12.86
N HIS A 100 -22.15 2.54 -13.18
CA HIS A 100 -22.39 1.18 -12.73
C HIS A 100 -21.35 0.64 -11.75
N LEU A 101 -20.11 1.15 -11.77
CA LEU A 101 -19.00 0.56 -11.01
C LEU A 101 -18.44 1.50 -9.94
N ASP A 102 -18.75 2.80 -9.98
CA ASP A 102 -18.14 3.80 -9.09
C ASP A 102 -18.39 3.50 -7.60
N LYS A 103 -19.59 3.01 -7.26
CA LYS A 103 -19.99 2.69 -5.88
C LYS A 103 -19.41 1.36 -5.35
N LEU A 104 -18.77 0.58 -6.20
CA LEU A 104 -18.12 -0.65 -5.76
C LEU A 104 -16.89 -0.35 -4.90
N SER A 105 -16.65 -1.20 -3.90
CA SER A 105 -15.39 -1.15 -3.15
C SER A 105 -14.20 -1.38 -4.08
N ILE A 106 -13.03 -0.87 -3.72
CA ILE A 106 -11.80 -1.08 -4.49
C ILE A 106 -11.54 -2.58 -4.74
N ILE A 107 -11.76 -3.43 -3.75
CA ILE A 107 -11.61 -4.89 -3.87
C ILE A 107 -12.60 -5.45 -4.88
N SER A 108 -13.86 -5.00 -4.85
CA SER A 108 -14.88 -5.43 -5.81
C SER A 108 -14.56 -4.97 -7.23
N LYS A 109 -14.02 -3.77 -7.42
CA LYS A 109 -13.57 -3.27 -8.73
C LYS A 109 -12.48 -4.16 -9.33
N TRP A 110 -11.51 -4.60 -8.52
CA TRP A 110 -10.44 -5.50 -8.95
C TRP A 110 -10.90 -6.92 -9.31
N ILE A 111 -12.10 -7.31 -8.91
CA ILE A 111 -12.73 -8.58 -9.33
C ILE A 111 -13.59 -8.35 -10.59
N VAL A 112 -14.47 -7.34 -10.52
CA VAL A 112 -15.51 -7.14 -11.53
C VAL A 112 -14.95 -6.60 -12.84
N ILE A 113 -14.04 -5.61 -12.80
CA ILE A 113 -13.52 -4.97 -14.01
C ILE A 113 -12.68 -5.94 -14.85
N PRO A 114 -11.70 -6.70 -14.32
CA PRO A 114 -11.01 -7.72 -15.10
C PRO A 114 -11.96 -8.74 -15.72
N ARG A 115 -12.94 -9.21 -14.95
CA ARG A 115 -13.94 -10.16 -15.47
C ARG A 115 -14.76 -9.61 -16.64
N LEU A 116 -15.20 -8.36 -16.56
CA LEU A 116 -15.93 -7.72 -17.66
C LEU A 116 -15.06 -7.53 -18.91
N ILE A 117 -13.75 -7.37 -18.75
CA ILE A 117 -12.81 -7.12 -19.84
C ILE A 117 -12.34 -8.41 -20.50
N THR A 118 -12.05 -9.45 -19.72
CA THR A 118 -11.35 -10.66 -20.17
C THR A 118 -12.16 -11.94 -20.04
N ASN A 119 -13.27 -11.88 -19.31
CA ASN A 119 -14.06 -13.04 -18.85
C ASN A 119 -13.31 -13.95 -17.85
N GLU A 120 -12.17 -13.48 -17.31
CA GLU A 120 -11.41 -14.16 -16.26
C GLU A 120 -11.41 -13.32 -14.97
N GLU A 121 -11.25 -13.99 -13.82
CA GLU A 121 -11.15 -13.35 -12.51
C GLU A 121 -9.74 -13.45 -11.96
N ILE A 122 -9.38 -12.49 -11.09
CA ILE A 122 -8.22 -12.57 -10.21
C ILE A 122 -8.41 -13.75 -9.24
N ASP A 123 -7.38 -14.57 -9.09
CA ASP A 123 -7.42 -15.74 -8.19
C ASP A 123 -7.46 -15.32 -6.72
N LYS A 124 -8.65 -15.43 -6.12
CA LYS A 124 -8.92 -15.05 -4.72
C LYS A 124 -8.31 -16.01 -3.69
N SER A 125 -7.80 -17.15 -4.11
CA SER A 125 -7.16 -18.14 -3.22
C SER A 125 -5.69 -17.81 -2.91
N LYS A 126 -5.09 -16.90 -3.64
CA LYS A 126 -3.68 -16.54 -3.54
C LYS A 126 -3.39 -15.56 -2.39
N SER A 127 -2.16 -15.60 -1.89
CA SER A 127 -1.67 -14.75 -0.79
C SER A 127 -1.78 -13.26 -1.10
N TYR A 128 -1.51 -12.85 -2.35
CA TYR A 128 -1.62 -11.46 -2.76
C TYR A 128 -3.03 -10.89 -2.60
N TYR A 129 -4.07 -11.71 -2.80
CA TYR A 129 -5.45 -11.24 -2.62
C TYR A 129 -5.77 -10.94 -1.15
N GLN A 130 -5.28 -11.76 -0.22
CA GLN A 130 -5.40 -11.47 1.19
C GLN A 130 -4.60 -10.23 1.59
N GLY A 131 -3.36 -10.12 1.14
CA GLY A 131 -2.51 -8.93 1.36
C GLY A 131 -3.15 -7.64 0.82
N PHE A 132 -3.81 -7.71 -0.35
CA PHE A 132 -4.56 -6.58 -0.90
C PHE A 132 -5.72 -6.16 0.00
N LYS A 133 -6.48 -7.10 0.54
CA LYS A 133 -7.56 -6.80 1.50
C LYS A 133 -7.02 -6.16 2.78
N GLU A 134 -5.91 -6.66 3.30
CA GLU A 134 -5.22 -6.12 4.48
C GLU A 134 -4.76 -4.68 4.23
N LEU A 135 -4.14 -4.38 3.08
CA LEU A 135 -3.72 -3.02 2.70
C LEU A 135 -4.91 -2.06 2.66
N VAL A 136 -6.02 -2.46 2.02
CA VAL A 136 -7.24 -1.64 1.95
C VAL A 136 -7.84 -1.42 3.34
N GLN A 137 -7.81 -2.42 4.21
CA GLN A 137 -8.28 -2.30 5.59
C GLN A 137 -7.40 -1.31 6.38
N TRP A 138 -6.06 -1.38 6.25
CA TRP A 138 -5.16 -0.42 6.88
C TRP A 138 -5.45 1.02 6.45
N ARG A 139 -5.62 1.25 5.13
CA ARG A 139 -5.99 2.58 4.61
C ARG A 139 -7.32 3.07 5.18
N ASN A 140 -8.34 2.22 5.20
CA ASN A 140 -9.65 2.59 5.73
C ASN A 140 -9.58 2.93 7.22
N ASN A 141 -8.83 2.16 7.97
CA ASN A 141 -8.58 2.44 9.37
C ASN A 141 -7.87 3.80 9.56
N LEU A 142 -6.85 4.12 8.77
CA LEU A 142 -6.15 5.41 8.83
C LEU A 142 -7.05 6.61 8.51
N ILE A 143 -7.94 6.48 7.52
CA ILE A 143 -8.78 7.60 7.06
C ILE A 143 -10.04 7.79 7.93
N HIS A 144 -10.66 6.68 8.36
CA HIS A 144 -11.91 6.70 9.12
C HIS A 144 -11.69 6.57 10.62
N HIS A 145 -10.53 6.98 11.08
CA HIS A 145 -10.14 6.93 12.49
C HIS A 145 -11.18 7.62 13.38
N LYS A 146 -11.85 6.84 14.23
CA LYS A 146 -12.69 7.35 15.30
C LYS A 146 -11.85 7.42 16.58
N THR A 147 -12.02 8.47 17.36
CA THR A 147 -11.23 8.73 18.58
C THR A 147 -11.17 7.54 19.56
N LYS A 148 -12.18 6.66 19.53
CA LYS A 148 -12.19 5.40 20.32
C LYS A 148 -11.24 4.34 19.79
N ASP A 149 -10.88 4.41 18.50
CA ASP A 149 -10.05 3.41 17.81
C ASP A 149 -8.56 3.83 17.79
N ALA A 150 -8.25 5.08 18.26
CA ALA A 150 -6.88 5.59 18.32
C ALA A 150 -5.95 4.64 19.08
N ILE A 151 -6.46 4.05 20.13
CA ILE A 151 -5.73 3.12 20.98
C ILE A 151 -5.49 1.78 20.24
N THR A 152 -6.42 1.33 19.39
CA THR A 152 -6.31 0.08 18.64
C THR A 152 -5.33 0.13 17.48
N PHE A 153 -5.00 1.30 16.95
CA PHE A 153 -3.94 1.46 15.94
C PHE A 153 -2.53 1.17 16.45
N PHE A 154 -2.37 1.31 17.76
CA PHE A 154 -1.08 1.18 18.43
C PHE A 154 -1.03 -0.03 19.36
N THR A 155 -2.10 -0.80 19.44
CA THR A 155 -2.19 -2.00 20.30
C THR A 155 -2.56 -3.24 19.49
N SER A 156 -1.84 -4.32 19.72
CA SER A 156 -2.40 -5.65 19.43
C SER A 156 -3.73 -5.79 20.20
N PRO A 157 -4.76 -6.45 19.63
CA PRO A 157 -6.05 -6.68 20.31
C PRO A 157 -5.91 -7.33 21.70
N GLU A 158 -4.77 -7.93 21.99
CA GLU A 158 -4.46 -8.63 23.23
C GLU A 158 -3.86 -7.74 24.32
N THR A 159 -3.49 -6.48 24.03
CA THR A 159 -2.82 -5.60 25.00
C THR A 159 -3.74 -4.50 25.48
N LYS A 160 -4.33 -4.69 26.67
CA LYS A 160 -5.03 -3.64 27.42
C LYS A 160 -4.09 -2.63 28.12
N ASN A 161 -2.77 -2.80 28.03
CA ASN A 161 -1.77 -1.96 28.69
C ASN A 161 -1.15 -0.99 27.68
N LEU A 162 -1.20 0.31 27.94
CA LEU A 162 -0.61 1.40 27.16
C LEU A 162 0.92 1.23 26.95
N GLU A 163 1.60 0.51 27.86
CA GLU A 163 3.03 0.21 27.82
C GLU A 163 3.49 -0.72 26.66
N LYS A 164 2.54 -1.29 25.91
CA LYS A 164 2.82 -2.20 24.78
C LYS A 164 2.29 -1.70 23.44
N LEU A 165 2.19 -0.38 23.28
CA LEU A 165 1.78 0.23 22.03
C LEU A 165 2.88 0.06 20.98
N LYS A 166 2.65 -0.82 20.01
CA LYS A 166 3.56 -0.96 18.87
C LYS A 166 3.28 0.12 17.83
N PRO A 167 4.32 0.78 17.31
CA PRO A 167 4.15 1.74 16.22
C PRO A 167 3.67 1.05 14.93
N ILE A 168 3.03 1.83 14.06
CA ILE A 168 2.44 1.31 12.82
C ILE A 168 3.45 0.56 11.94
N TYR A 169 4.71 0.98 11.92
CA TYR A 169 5.77 0.37 11.13
C TYR A 169 6.24 -1.00 11.66
N GLU A 170 5.89 -1.36 12.90
CA GLU A 170 6.07 -2.72 13.43
C GLU A 170 4.85 -3.63 13.16
N LEU A 171 3.68 -3.03 12.97
CA LEU A 171 2.41 -3.75 12.79
C LEU A 171 2.10 -3.99 11.31
N PHE A 172 2.56 -3.12 10.42
CA PHE A 172 2.32 -3.17 8.99
C PHE A 172 3.60 -3.60 8.26
N ASP A 173 3.55 -4.77 7.61
CA ASP A 173 4.66 -5.26 6.80
C ASP A 173 4.72 -4.53 5.46
N VAL A 174 5.55 -3.49 5.42
CA VAL A 174 5.76 -2.64 4.24
C VAL A 174 6.33 -3.46 3.07
N SER A 175 7.31 -4.34 3.33
CA SER A 175 7.96 -5.15 2.28
C SER A 175 6.99 -6.14 1.64
N LYS A 176 6.16 -6.79 2.45
CA LYS A 176 5.10 -7.70 1.98
C LYS A 176 4.10 -6.98 1.08
N SER A 177 3.81 -5.71 1.35
CA SER A 177 2.87 -4.93 0.54
C SER A 177 3.37 -4.71 -0.88
N PHE A 178 4.66 -4.44 -1.08
CA PHE A 178 5.25 -4.32 -2.43
C PHE A 178 5.33 -5.66 -3.16
N SER A 179 5.65 -6.75 -2.45
CA SER A 179 5.61 -8.10 -3.03
C SER A 179 4.20 -8.45 -3.49
N MET A 180 3.19 -8.14 -2.67
CA MET A 180 1.77 -8.32 -3.01
C MET A 180 1.38 -7.53 -4.27
N ILE A 181 1.78 -6.25 -4.40
CA ILE A 181 1.52 -5.44 -5.60
C ILE A 181 2.11 -6.11 -6.83
N LYS A 182 3.36 -6.57 -6.75
CA LYS A 182 4.02 -7.25 -7.86
C LYS A 182 3.24 -8.50 -8.30
N GLU A 183 2.87 -9.37 -7.36
CA GLU A 183 2.10 -10.58 -7.63
C GLU A 183 0.71 -10.27 -8.22
N LEU A 184 0.03 -9.25 -7.70
CA LEU A 184 -1.29 -8.80 -8.21
C LEU A 184 -1.19 -8.32 -9.67
N PHE A 185 -0.14 -7.59 -10.02
CA PHE A 185 0.10 -7.13 -11.38
C PHE A 185 0.61 -8.24 -12.32
N ASP A 186 1.34 -9.22 -11.81
CA ASP A 186 1.68 -10.42 -12.57
C ASP A 186 0.42 -11.23 -12.91
N GLU A 187 -0.51 -11.36 -11.98
CA GLU A 187 -1.80 -12.00 -12.22
C GLU A 187 -2.66 -11.21 -13.21
N LEU A 188 -2.74 -9.89 -13.08
CA LEU A 188 -3.46 -9.06 -14.05
C LEU A 188 -2.86 -9.20 -15.45
N ASN A 189 -1.54 -9.25 -15.58
CA ASN A 189 -0.88 -9.47 -16.86
C ASN A 189 -1.12 -10.87 -17.43
N ARG A 190 -1.31 -11.88 -16.59
CA ARG A 190 -1.70 -13.24 -17.01
C ARG A 190 -3.07 -13.24 -17.67
N ILE A 191 -4.05 -12.55 -17.06
CA ILE A 191 -5.44 -12.53 -17.56
C ILE A 191 -5.67 -11.49 -18.66
N ASP A 192 -4.88 -10.41 -18.73
CA ASP A 192 -4.94 -9.37 -19.77
C ASP A 192 -3.54 -8.97 -20.29
N PRO A 193 -2.84 -9.87 -21.00
CA PRO A 193 -1.45 -9.62 -21.40
C PRO A 193 -1.28 -8.48 -22.40
N GLN A 194 -2.34 -8.11 -23.12
CA GLN A 194 -2.29 -7.06 -24.15
C GLN A 194 -2.80 -5.70 -23.66
N GLY A 195 -3.48 -5.67 -22.54
CA GLY A 195 -4.23 -4.49 -22.15
C GLY A 195 -3.83 -3.89 -20.80
N SER A 196 -3.10 -4.61 -19.97
CA SER A 196 -2.86 -4.20 -18.59
C SER A 196 -1.76 -3.15 -18.41
N HIS A 197 -0.95 -2.85 -19.45
CA HIS A 197 0.18 -1.89 -19.37
C HIS A 197 1.10 -2.06 -18.15
N THR A 198 1.20 -3.29 -17.66
CA THR A 198 1.94 -3.62 -16.41
C THR A 198 3.45 -3.38 -16.51
N HIS A 199 4.01 -3.26 -17.73
CA HIS A 199 5.44 -3.02 -17.93
C HIS A 199 5.94 -1.72 -17.29
N ARG A 200 5.15 -0.65 -17.30
CA ARG A 200 5.49 0.64 -16.66
C ARG A 200 5.51 0.50 -15.13
N ILE A 201 4.51 -0.17 -14.60
CA ILE A 201 4.41 -0.46 -13.17
C ILE A 201 5.61 -1.29 -12.71
N LYS A 202 6.00 -2.32 -13.47
CA LYS A 202 7.19 -3.12 -13.19
C LYS A 202 8.48 -2.27 -13.19
N GLY A 203 8.58 -1.30 -14.11
CA GLY A 203 9.70 -0.37 -14.15
C GLY A 203 9.84 0.43 -12.85
N VAL A 204 8.74 0.97 -12.32
CA VAL A 204 8.75 1.71 -11.04
C VAL A 204 9.07 0.78 -9.88
N LEU A 205 8.47 -0.41 -9.82
CA LEU A 205 8.72 -1.39 -8.76
C LEU A 205 10.15 -1.94 -8.74
N ASN A 206 10.87 -1.96 -9.85
CA ASN A 206 12.26 -2.42 -9.89
C ASN A 206 13.22 -1.51 -9.10
N ARG A 207 12.89 -0.23 -8.93
CA ARG A 207 13.67 0.73 -8.11
C ARG A 207 13.80 0.32 -6.64
N ILE A 208 12.93 -0.57 -6.17
CA ILE A 208 12.96 -1.10 -4.80
C ILE A 208 14.18 -2.00 -4.57
N ASN A 209 14.72 -2.59 -5.63
CA ASN A 209 15.83 -3.55 -5.56
C ASN A 209 17.21 -2.87 -5.80
N GLU A 210 17.22 -1.59 -6.13
CA GLU A 210 18.43 -0.76 -6.28
C GLU A 210 18.84 -0.16 -4.91
#